data_21c69269af28f8eff78bac55a60a131b
#
_entry.id   21c69269af28f8eff78bac55a60a131b
#
_cell.length_a   1.000
_cell.length_b   1.000
_cell.length_c   1.000
_cell.angle_alpha   90.00
_cell.angle_beta   90.00
_cell.angle_gamma   90.00
#
_symmetry.space_group_name_H-M   'P 1'
#
loop_
_entity.id
_entity.type
_entity.pdbx_description
1 polymer ?
#
loop_
_entity_poly.entity_id
_entity_poly.type
_entity_poly.pdbx_seq_one_letter_code
_entity_poly.pdbx_strand_id
1 'polypeptide(L)'
;KKINLEYKRPIFLYVGRVSIEKNIRAFLDLDLDGTKLIVGKGPDLTKLKKEYPSAIFKGERTNGELASYFASSDVFVFPSKTDTFGIVIIEALKCGLPVAAYPVAGPKDIFNGTNIGSLNHNLKIAAEEALKADRQACLEHAKKYTWENCAKIFLKAAVPN
;
A
#
# COMPACT_ATOMS: atom_id res chain seq x y z
N LYS A 1 5.48 -15.19 -5.36
CA LYS A 1 4.88 -16.44 -4.83
C LYS A 1 4.10 -16.09 -3.56
N LYS A 2 2.84 -16.59 -3.44
CA LYS A 2 2.08 -16.44 -2.20
C LYS A 2 2.70 -17.29 -1.10
N ILE A 3 2.71 -16.75 0.14
CA ILE A 3 3.08 -17.47 1.36
C ILE A 3 1.82 -17.70 2.20
N ASN A 4 1.82 -18.76 3.01
CA ASN A 4 0.74 -18.97 3.95
C ASN A 4 0.94 -18.03 5.15
N LEU A 5 0.07 -17.03 5.27
CA LEU A 5 -0.02 -16.17 6.44
C LEU A 5 -1.15 -16.70 7.31
N GLU A 6 -0.81 -17.36 8.41
CA GLU A 6 -1.77 -17.94 9.36
C GLU A 6 -2.38 -16.85 10.26
N TYR A 7 -2.99 -15.83 9.63
CA TYR A 7 -3.63 -14.72 10.32
C TYR A 7 -5.10 -14.63 9.95
N LYS A 8 -5.90 -14.04 10.86
CA LYS A 8 -7.30 -13.73 10.60
C LYS A 8 -7.42 -12.83 9.36
N ARG A 9 -8.22 -13.25 8.39
CA ARG A 9 -8.52 -12.45 7.19
C ARG A 9 -9.73 -11.55 7.44
N PRO A 10 -9.81 -10.42 6.72
CA PRO A 10 -8.84 -9.94 5.73
C PRO A 10 -7.53 -9.44 6.38
N ILE A 11 -6.43 -9.49 5.61
CA ILE A 11 -5.12 -8.98 6.03
C ILE A 11 -4.91 -7.61 5.37
N PHE A 12 -4.86 -6.57 6.20
CA PHE A 12 -4.55 -5.20 5.82
C PHE A 12 -3.05 -4.98 6.01
N LEU A 13 -2.34 -4.72 4.92
CA LEU A 13 -0.89 -4.60 4.89
C LEU A 13 -0.45 -3.14 4.80
N TYR A 14 0.48 -2.75 5.65
CA TYR A 14 1.31 -1.55 5.51
C TYR A 14 2.75 -1.95 5.19
N VAL A 15 3.35 -1.27 4.22
CA VAL A 15 4.77 -1.42 3.88
C VAL A 15 5.42 -0.05 3.81
N GLY A 16 6.51 0.13 4.54
CA GLY A 16 7.26 1.38 4.52
C GLY A 16 8.02 1.66 5.82
N ARG A 17 8.61 2.85 5.87
CA ARG A 17 9.28 3.32 7.10
C ARG A 17 8.27 3.46 8.22
N VAL A 18 8.58 2.86 9.38
CA VAL A 18 7.73 2.93 10.58
C VAL A 18 8.07 4.21 11.34
N SER A 19 7.38 5.29 10.97
CA SER A 19 7.60 6.63 11.52
C SER A 19 6.31 7.45 11.51
N ILE A 20 6.23 8.45 12.40
CA ILE A 20 5.05 9.33 12.55
C ILE A 20 4.78 10.10 11.25
N GLU A 21 5.81 10.54 10.54
CA GLU A 21 5.68 11.27 9.27
C GLU A 21 4.94 10.48 8.18
N LYS A 22 4.99 9.13 8.23
CA LYS A 22 4.24 8.26 7.32
C LYS A 22 2.79 8.05 7.75
N ASN A 23 2.37 8.74 8.81
CA ASN A 23 0.99 8.72 9.33
C ASN A 23 0.48 7.30 9.66
N ILE A 24 1.40 6.39 10.04
CA ILE A 24 1.08 4.97 10.30
C ILE A 24 0.05 4.80 11.42
N ARG A 25 -0.03 5.75 12.37
CA ARG A 25 -1.05 5.72 13.44
C ARG A 25 -2.46 5.78 12.86
N ALA A 26 -2.69 6.56 11.80
CA ALA A 26 -3.99 6.61 11.15
C ALA A 26 -4.45 5.24 10.63
N PHE A 27 -3.53 4.33 10.29
CA PHE A 27 -3.85 2.95 9.97
C PHE A 27 -4.02 2.08 11.22
N LEU A 28 -3.13 2.23 12.20
CA LEU A 28 -3.14 1.40 13.42
C LEU A 28 -4.39 1.68 14.29
N ASP A 29 -4.89 2.90 14.30
CA ASP A 29 -6.08 3.32 15.05
C ASP A 29 -7.41 2.86 14.41
N LEU A 30 -7.39 2.38 13.15
CA LEU A 30 -8.61 1.91 12.50
C LEU A 30 -9.20 0.70 13.23
N ASP A 31 -10.49 0.73 13.45
CA ASP A 31 -11.24 -0.44 13.88
C ASP A 31 -11.62 -1.26 12.64
N LEU A 32 -10.79 -2.24 12.30
CA LEU A 32 -10.96 -3.14 11.16
C LEU A 32 -11.12 -4.58 11.64
N ASP A 33 -12.14 -5.27 11.13
CA ASP A 33 -12.29 -6.68 11.37
C ASP A 33 -11.33 -7.50 10.50
N GLY A 34 -10.14 -7.77 11.03
CA GLY A 34 -9.06 -8.44 10.32
C GLY A 34 -7.71 -8.20 10.96
N THR A 35 -6.65 -8.60 10.27
CA THR A 35 -5.27 -8.46 10.75
C THR A 35 -4.61 -7.22 10.17
N LYS A 36 -4.04 -6.39 11.03
CA LYS A 36 -3.13 -5.30 10.64
C LYS A 36 -1.69 -5.84 10.62
N LEU A 37 -1.11 -5.88 9.43
CA LEU A 37 0.24 -6.40 9.18
C LEU A 37 1.16 -5.26 8.74
N ILE A 38 2.26 -5.07 9.46
CA ILE A 38 3.23 -4.00 9.22
C ILE A 38 4.58 -4.60 8.84
N VAL A 39 5.07 -4.24 7.65
CA VAL A 39 6.39 -4.62 7.15
C VAL A 39 7.24 -3.37 6.95
N GLY A 40 8.37 -3.33 7.62
CA GLY A 40 9.30 -2.22 7.57
C GLY A 40 10.02 -1.97 8.88
N LYS A 41 10.94 -1.02 8.87
CA LYS A 41 11.68 -0.55 10.04
C LYS A 41 11.56 0.97 10.18
N GLY A 42 11.85 1.49 11.36
CA GLY A 42 11.86 2.93 11.59
C GLY A 42 11.96 3.27 13.07
N PRO A 43 12.13 4.55 13.38
CA PRO A 43 12.38 5.01 14.75
C PRO A 43 11.22 4.71 15.70
N ASP A 44 10.00 4.66 15.21
CA ASP A 44 8.82 4.48 16.05
C ASP A 44 8.40 3.00 16.24
N LEU A 45 9.12 2.05 15.61
CA LEU A 45 8.75 0.62 15.62
C LEU A 45 8.58 0.06 17.03
N THR A 46 9.54 0.29 17.93
CA THR A 46 9.51 -0.25 19.29
C THR A 46 8.36 0.34 20.10
N LYS A 47 8.11 1.64 19.95
CA LYS A 47 7.01 2.33 20.60
C LYS A 47 5.66 1.81 20.11
N LEU A 48 5.46 1.75 18.81
CA LEU A 48 4.20 1.31 18.20
C LEU A 48 3.87 -0.16 18.49
N LYS A 49 4.87 -1.05 18.56
CA LYS A 49 4.66 -2.43 18.98
C LYS A 49 4.07 -2.54 20.40
N LYS A 50 4.47 -1.67 21.31
CA LYS A 50 3.94 -1.64 22.69
C LYS A 50 2.52 -1.07 22.74
N GLU A 51 2.27 -0.03 21.96
CA GLU A 51 0.98 0.66 21.94
C GLU A 51 -0.11 -0.15 21.19
N TYR A 52 0.28 -0.93 20.18
CA TYR A 52 -0.64 -1.72 19.34
C TYR A 52 -0.30 -3.22 19.38
N PRO A 53 -0.49 -3.90 20.50
CA PRO A 53 -0.11 -5.31 20.67
C PRO A 53 -0.89 -6.27 19.78
N SER A 54 -2.07 -5.88 19.28
CA SER A 54 -2.87 -6.65 18.32
C SER A 54 -2.38 -6.57 16.87
N ALA A 55 -1.55 -5.58 16.54
CA ALA A 55 -0.96 -5.44 15.23
C ALA A 55 0.30 -6.29 15.09
N ILE A 56 0.53 -6.84 13.88
CA ILE A 56 1.66 -7.72 13.61
C ILE A 56 2.76 -6.96 12.91
N PHE A 57 3.92 -6.86 13.54
CA PHE A 57 5.09 -6.18 12.99
C PHE A 57 6.17 -7.21 12.60
N LYS A 58 6.49 -7.27 11.32
CA LYS A 58 7.45 -8.23 10.75
C LYS A 58 8.87 -7.68 10.57
N GLY A 59 9.07 -6.37 10.82
CA GLY A 59 10.34 -5.72 10.55
C GLY A 59 10.62 -5.56 9.05
N GLU A 60 11.86 -5.22 8.70
CA GLU A 60 12.28 -5.07 7.31
C GLU A 60 12.35 -6.42 6.61
N ARG A 61 11.97 -6.44 5.32
CA ARG A 61 12.03 -7.61 4.46
C ARG A 61 12.77 -7.30 3.17
N THR A 62 13.40 -8.31 2.57
CA THR A 62 14.01 -8.20 1.25
C THR A 62 12.94 -8.06 0.16
N ASN A 63 13.32 -7.55 -1.02
CA ASN A 63 12.39 -7.35 -2.12
C ASN A 63 11.63 -8.64 -2.51
N GLY A 64 12.28 -9.80 -2.48
CA GLY A 64 11.64 -11.09 -2.79
C GLY A 64 10.63 -11.53 -1.74
N GLU A 65 10.96 -11.36 -0.45
CA GLU A 65 10.03 -11.63 0.65
C GLU A 65 8.87 -10.64 0.64
N LEU A 66 9.15 -9.35 0.37
CA LEU A 66 8.15 -8.28 0.33
C LEU A 66 7.07 -8.57 -0.71
N ALA A 67 7.45 -9.01 -1.91
CA ALA A 67 6.50 -9.42 -2.95
C ALA A 67 5.56 -10.55 -2.46
N SER A 68 6.06 -11.44 -1.61
CA SER A 68 5.25 -12.51 -1.03
C SER A 68 4.23 -11.98 -0.02
N TYR A 69 4.58 -10.97 0.78
CA TYR A 69 3.64 -10.31 1.68
C TYR A 69 2.55 -9.56 0.92
N PHE A 70 2.90 -8.82 -0.14
CA PHE A 70 1.93 -8.18 -1.02
C PHE A 70 0.96 -9.20 -1.64
N ALA A 71 1.48 -10.28 -2.23
CA ALA A 71 0.67 -11.29 -2.90
C ALA A 71 -0.26 -12.07 -1.94
N SER A 72 0.08 -12.12 -0.65
CA SER A 72 -0.62 -12.91 0.37
C SER A 72 -1.59 -12.09 1.22
N SER A 73 -1.59 -10.77 1.08
CA SER A 73 -2.50 -9.85 1.78
C SER A 73 -3.76 -9.55 0.95
N ASP A 74 -4.74 -8.89 1.57
CA ASP A 74 -6.04 -8.61 0.95
C ASP A 74 -6.19 -7.15 0.53
N VAL A 75 -5.64 -6.21 1.31
CA VAL A 75 -5.61 -4.78 1.00
C VAL A 75 -4.27 -4.18 1.42
N PHE A 76 -3.67 -3.36 0.56
CA PHE A 76 -2.56 -2.51 0.92
C PHE A 76 -3.09 -1.16 1.41
N VAL A 77 -2.79 -0.80 2.66
CA VAL A 77 -3.21 0.48 3.25
C VAL A 77 -2.05 1.46 3.19
N PHE A 78 -2.27 2.59 2.51
CA PHE A 78 -1.31 3.66 2.35
C PHE A 78 -1.80 4.92 3.07
N PRO A 79 -1.44 5.11 4.36
CA PRO A 79 -1.96 6.20 5.19
C PRO A 79 -1.23 7.53 5.01
N SER A 80 -0.15 7.58 4.22
CA SER A 80 0.61 8.79 4.00
C SER A 80 -0.20 9.87 3.28
N LYS A 81 -0.04 11.12 3.71
CA LYS A 81 -0.64 12.31 3.08
C LYS A 81 0.38 13.18 2.35
N THR A 82 1.67 12.90 2.51
CA THR A 82 2.77 13.74 2.04
C THR A 82 3.66 13.07 0.99
N ASP A 83 3.49 11.78 0.73
CA ASP A 83 4.26 11.07 -0.29
C ASP A 83 3.85 11.53 -1.70
N THR A 84 4.83 11.97 -2.49
CA THR A 84 4.60 12.56 -3.81
C THR A 84 4.41 11.54 -4.92
N PHE A 85 5.01 10.35 -4.86
CA PHE A 85 4.97 9.39 -5.98
C PHE A 85 4.40 8.00 -5.63
N GLY A 86 4.51 7.54 -4.39
CA GLY A 86 3.90 6.26 -3.96
C GLY A 86 4.40 5.02 -4.70
N ILE A 87 5.71 4.86 -4.92
CA ILE A 87 6.31 3.68 -5.60
C ILE A 87 5.77 2.37 -4.99
N VAL A 88 5.62 2.33 -3.68
CA VAL A 88 5.10 1.16 -2.95
C VAL A 88 3.65 0.80 -3.34
N ILE A 89 2.86 1.78 -3.78
CA ILE A 89 1.51 1.54 -4.34
C ILE A 89 1.63 0.72 -5.63
N ILE A 90 2.56 1.10 -6.51
CA ILE A 90 2.80 0.39 -7.76
C ILE A 90 3.30 -1.04 -7.49
N GLU A 91 4.16 -1.23 -6.49
CA GLU A 91 4.62 -2.56 -6.06
C GLU A 91 3.47 -3.44 -5.58
N ALA A 92 2.55 -2.88 -4.78
CA ALA A 92 1.34 -3.58 -4.34
C ALA A 92 0.47 -4.00 -5.55
N LEU A 93 0.21 -3.08 -6.47
CA LEU A 93 -0.58 -3.34 -7.69
C LEU A 93 0.07 -4.40 -8.59
N LYS A 94 1.41 -4.42 -8.73
CA LYS A 94 2.15 -5.47 -9.46
C LYS A 94 1.99 -6.87 -8.84
N CYS A 95 1.61 -6.94 -7.58
CA CYS A 95 1.28 -8.19 -6.89
C CYS A 95 -0.23 -8.49 -6.89
N GLY A 96 -1.03 -7.69 -7.60
CA GLY A 96 -2.49 -7.80 -7.65
C GLY A 96 -3.13 -7.44 -6.31
N LEU A 97 -2.52 -6.56 -5.51
CA LEU A 97 -3.06 -6.16 -4.21
C LEU A 97 -3.78 -4.82 -4.33
N PRO A 98 -5.10 -4.78 -4.04
CA PRO A 98 -5.88 -3.54 -4.02
C PRO A 98 -5.36 -2.56 -2.97
N VAL A 99 -5.53 -1.27 -3.24
CA VAL A 99 -4.97 -0.19 -2.44
C VAL A 99 -6.06 0.65 -1.77
N ALA A 100 -5.88 0.94 -0.50
CA ALA A 100 -6.66 1.92 0.25
C ALA A 100 -5.79 3.11 0.62
N ALA A 101 -6.18 4.32 0.25
CA ALA A 101 -5.40 5.52 0.52
C ALA A 101 -6.27 6.77 0.68
N TYR A 102 -5.65 7.84 1.19
CA TYR A 102 -6.26 9.16 1.12
C TYR A 102 -6.23 9.72 -0.32
N PRO A 103 -7.22 10.55 -0.70
CA PRO A 103 -7.28 11.15 -2.03
C PRO A 103 -6.30 12.34 -2.16
N VAL A 104 -5.01 12.09 -1.94
CA VAL A 104 -3.91 13.05 -2.13
C VAL A 104 -3.24 12.83 -3.50
N ALA A 105 -2.34 13.74 -3.91
CA ALA A 105 -1.79 13.80 -5.27
C ALA A 105 -1.25 12.45 -5.78
N GLY A 106 -0.27 11.85 -5.12
CA GLY A 106 0.34 10.60 -5.57
C GLY A 106 -0.65 9.45 -5.80
N PRO A 107 -1.48 9.07 -4.81
CA PRO A 107 -2.54 8.09 -5.00
C PRO A 107 -3.55 8.46 -6.11
N LYS A 108 -3.99 9.72 -6.20
CA LYS A 108 -4.91 10.16 -7.26
C LYS A 108 -4.35 9.94 -8.66
N ASP A 109 -3.09 10.30 -8.86
CA ASP A 109 -2.41 10.15 -10.15
C ASP A 109 -2.28 8.68 -10.56
N ILE A 110 -2.02 7.79 -9.58
CA ILE A 110 -1.92 6.35 -9.83
C ILE A 110 -3.29 5.75 -10.13
N PHE A 111 -4.32 6.10 -9.37
CA PHE A 111 -5.67 5.53 -9.54
C PHE A 111 -6.32 5.95 -10.87
N ASN A 112 -6.23 7.21 -11.22
CA ASN A 112 -6.76 7.77 -12.48
C ASN A 112 -8.13 7.17 -12.90
N GLY A 113 -9.05 7.06 -11.94
CA GLY A 113 -10.41 6.54 -12.16
C GLY A 113 -10.53 5.02 -12.33
N THR A 114 -9.48 4.23 -12.08
CA THR A 114 -9.48 2.77 -12.22
C THR A 114 -9.90 2.08 -10.92
N ASN A 115 -10.60 0.94 -11.03
CA ASN A 115 -11.03 0.13 -9.88
C ASN A 115 -9.88 -0.76 -9.36
N ILE A 116 -8.88 -0.13 -8.75
CA ILE A 116 -7.69 -0.80 -8.16
C ILE A 116 -7.66 -0.69 -6.63
N GLY A 117 -8.77 -0.30 -6.03
CA GLY A 117 -8.92 -0.07 -4.60
C GLY A 117 -9.86 1.10 -4.33
N SER A 118 -9.65 1.81 -3.24
CA SER A 118 -10.46 2.99 -2.88
C SER A 118 -9.61 4.15 -2.36
N LEU A 119 -9.98 5.36 -2.79
CA LEU A 119 -9.50 6.63 -2.26
C LEU A 119 -10.62 7.30 -1.46
N ASN A 120 -10.42 7.49 -0.16
CA ASN A 120 -11.41 8.14 0.69
C ASN A 120 -10.74 8.99 1.78
N HIS A 121 -11.35 10.10 2.16
CA HIS A 121 -10.93 10.92 3.30
C HIS A 121 -11.07 10.17 4.64
N ASN A 122 -11.96 9.18 4.71
CA ASN A 122 -12.04 8.21 5.77
C ASN A 122 -11.28 6.94 5.38
N LEU A 123 -10.12 6.72 5.99
CA LEU A 123 -9.24 5.60 5.65
C LEU A 123 -9.87 4.22 5.98
N LYS A 124 -10.77 4.14 6.97
CA LYS A 124 -11.53 2.92 7.26
C LYS A 124 -12.43 2.55 6.08
N ILE A 125 -13.19 3.51 5.59
CA ILE A 125 -14.06 3.31 4.41
C ILE A 125 -13.21 2.89 3.21
N ALA A 126 -12.07 3.57 2.97
CA ALA A 126 -11.17 3.19 1.89
C ALA A 126 -10.71 1.74 2.00
N ALA A 127 -10.33 1.29 3.23
CA ALA A 127 -9.85 -0.08 3.47
C ALA A 127 -10.96 -1.12 3.24
N GLU A 128 -12.16 -0.85 3.70
CA GLU A 128 -13.32 -1.75 3.55
C GLU A 128 -13.79 -1.83 2.08
N GLU A 129 -13.81 -0.71 1.37
CA GLU A 129 -14.16 -0.66 -0.05
C GLU A 129 -13.12 -1.33 -0.94
N ALA A 130 -11.83 -1.17 -0.62
CA ALA A 130 -10.74 -1.77 -1.38
C ALA A 130 -10.81 -3.32 -1.40
N LEU A 131 -11.44 -3.95 -0.40
CA LEU A 131 -11.69 -5.40 -0.39
C LEU A 131 -12.55 -5.89 -1.57
N LYS A 132 -13.35 -4.99 -2.16
CA LYS A 132 -14.25 -5.30 -3.28
C LYS A 132 -13.57 -5.10 -4.65
N ALA A 133 -12.36 -4.57 -4.68
CA ALA A 133 -11.65 -4.30 -5.93
C ALA A 133 -11.14 -5.58 -6.57
N ASP A 134 -11.08 -5.57 -7.90
CA ASP A 134 -10.61 -6.72 -8.68
C ASP A 134 -9.07 -6.77 -8.69
N ARG A 135 -8.51 -7.87 -8.19
CA ARG A 135 -7.07 -8.14 -8.19
C ARG A 135 -6.47 -8.20 -9.60
N GLN A 136 -7.25 -8.68 -10.58
CA GLN A 136 -6.81 -8.71 -11.97
C GLN A 136 -6.73 -7.30 -12.56
N ALA A 137 -7.67 -6.43 -12.23
CA ALA A 137 -7.60 -5.02 -12.61
C ALA A 137 -6.35 -4.32 -12.04
N CYS A 138 -5.93 -4.66 -10.81
CA CYS A 138 -4.68 -4.17 -10.23
C CYS A 138 -3.46 -4.58 -11.07
N LEU A 139 -3.37 -5.85 -11.47
CA LEU A 139 -2.28 -6.36 -12.29
C LEU A 139 -2.23 -5.68 -13.66
N GLU A 140 -3.37 -5.55 -14.33
CA GLU A 140 -3.47 -4.88 -15.64
C GLU A 140 -3.08 -3.40 -15.54
N HIS A 141 -3.57 -2.72 -14.50
CA HIS A 141 -3.22 -1.31 -14.28
C HIS A 141 -1.73 -1.11 -14.05
N ALA A 142 -1.10 -2.01 -13.29
CA ALA A 142 0.33 -1.95 -12.97
C ALA A 142 1.24 -2.08 -14.22
N LYS A 143 0.76 -2.70 -15.30
CA LYS A 143 1.53 -2.83 -16.57
C LYS A 143 1.87 -1.47 -17.20
N LYS A 144 1.14 -0.42 -16.87
CA LYS A 144 1.42 0.95 -17.34
C LYS A 144 2.72 1.52 -16.72
N TYR A 145 3.14 1.00 -15.58
CA TYR A 145 4.30 1.48 -14.81
C TYR A 145 5.52 0.61 -15.06
N THR A 146 6.04 0.64 -16.30
CA THR A 146 7.32 0.05 -16.66
C THR A 146 8.40 1.14 -16.67
N TRP A 147 9.67 0.75 -16.52
CA TRP A 147 10.79 1.68 -16.66
C TRP A 147 10.79 2.39 -18.02
N GLU A 148 10.42 1.68 -19.11
CA GLU A 148 10.30 2.23 -20.45
C GLU A 148 9.22 3.31 -20.53
N ASN A 149 8.05 3.09 -19.91
CA ASN A 149 6.97 4.08 -19.90
C ASN A 149 7.33 5.29 -19.03
N CYS A 150 7.98 5.07 -17.87
CA CYS A 150 8.48 6.15 -17.05
C CYS A 150 9.53 7.00 -17.78
N ALA A 151 10.46 6.36 -18.49
CA ALA A 151 11.46 7.04 -19.30
C ALA A 151 10.82 7.86 -20.44
N LYS A 152 9.80 7.31 -21.13
CA LYS A 152 9.04 8.03 -22.19
C LYS A 152 8.34 9.29 -21.67
N ILE A 153 7.72 9.20 -20.49
CA ILE A 153 7.06 10.35 -19.82
C ILE A 153 8.10 11.42 -19.49
N PHE A 154 9.24 11.00 -18.91
CA PHE A 154 10.34 11.91 -18.58
C PHE A 154 10.91 12.60 -19.81
N LEU A 155 11.17 11.85 -20.88
CA LEU A 155 11.69 12.40 -22.15
C LEU A 155 10.70 13.40 -22.78
N LYS A 156 9.41 13.11 -22.77
CA LYS A 156 8.38 14.07 -23.27
C LYS A 156 8.34 15.36 -22.45
N ALA A 157 8.58 15.30 -21.16
CA ALA A 157 8.60 16.47 -20.29
C ALA A 157 9.93 17.26 -20.39
N ALA A 158 11.03 16.60 -20.79
CA ALA A 158 12.36 17.17 -20.87
C ALA A 158 12.69 17.81 -22.24
N VAL A 159 11.90 17.54 -23.28
CA VAL A 159 12.06 18.16 -24.62
C VAL A 159 11.13 19.38 -24.68
N PRO A 160 11.64 20.63 -24.68
CA PRO A 160 10.81 21.79 -24.96
C PRO A 160 10.29 21.73 -26.41
N ASN A 161 9.02 22.08 -26.60
CA ASN A 161 8.46 22.33 -27.93
C ASN A 161 9.16 23.51 -28.61
#